data_668f6732c5d9dd42dfbda575c9256a34
#
_entry.id   668f6732c5d9dd42dfbda575c9256a34
#
_cell.length_a   1.000
_cell.length_b   1.000
_cell.length_c   1.000
_cell.angle_alpha   90.00
_cell.angle_beta   90.00
_cell.angle_gamma   90.00
#
_symmetry.space_group_name_H-M   'P 1'
#
loop_
_entity.id
_entity.type
_entity.pdbx_description
1 polymer ?
#
loop_
_entity_poly.entity_id
_entity_poly.type
_entity_poly.pdbx_seq_one_letter_code
_entity_poly.pdbx_strand_id
1 'polypeptide(L)'
;MHKDAELATASACQKLGIPMILSTAATQTIEQVAEANGDGLRWYQLYWPRPQDEEITISLLKRARENGFKVLVVTLDTFNLAWRPTDVSEFPGVINCCLEIRH
;
A
#
# COMPACT_ATOMS: atom_id res chain seq x y z
N MET A 1 -3.94 -0.50 -17.02
CA MET A 1 -4.48 -0.30 -15.65
C MET A 1 -5.79 0.48 -15.72
N HIS A 2 -6.69 0.31 -14.72
CA HIS A 2 -7.91 1.13 -14.65
C HIS A 2 -7.53 2.60 -14.35
N LYS A 3 -8.24 3.57 -14.95
CA LYS A 3 -7.94 5.02 -14.79
C LYS A 3 -8.03 5.50 -13.33
N ASP A 4 -8.90 4.89 -12.54
CA ASP A 4 -9.14 5.24 -11.14
C ASP A 4 -8.30 4.37 -10.17
N ALA A 5 -7.36 3.57 -10.70
CA ALA A 5 -6.39 2.77 -9.93
C ALA A 5 -7.03 2.04 -8.73
N GLU A 6 -6.48 2.22 -7.52
CA GLU A 6 -6.94 1.58 -6.29
C GLU A 6 -8.35 2.02 -5.87
N LEU A 7 -8.83 3.20 -6.28
CA LEU A 7 -10.17 3.69 -5.93
C LEU A 7 -11.27 2.82 -6.54
N ALA A 8 -11.07 2.35 -7.78
CA ALA A 8 -12.02 1.43 -8.42
C ALA A 8 -12.09 0.10 -7.67
N THR A 9 -10.94 -0.44 -7.27
CA THR A 9 -10.85 -1.66 -6.47
C THR A 9 -11.52 -1.49 -5.11
N ALA A 10 -11.25 -0.37 -4.42
CA ALA A 10 -11.84 -0.06 -3.12
C ALA A 10 -13.37 -0.02 -3.16
N SER A 11 -13.93 0.66 -4.15
CA SER A 11 -15.38 0.72 -4.36
C SER A 11 -15.98 -0.65 -4.72
N ALA A 12 -15.30 -1.45 -5.55
CA ALA A 12 -15.75 -2.79 -5.89
C ALA A 12 -15.75 -3.73 -4.67
N CYS A 13 -14.70 -3.71 -3.87
CA CYS A 13 -14.60 -4.50 -2.64
C CYS A 13 -15.74 -4.15 -1.66
N GLN A 14 -16.04 -2.89 -1.48
CA GLN A 14 -17.13 -2.43 -0.63
C GLN A 14 -18.49 -3.01 -1.13
N LYS A 15 -18.77 -2.87 -2.43
CA LYS A 15 -20.02 -3.38 -3.02
C LYS A 15 -20.16 -4.89 -2.91
N LEU A 16 -19.07 -5.63 -2.95
CA LEU A 16 -19.04 -7.09 -2.88
C LEU A 16 -18.94 -7.61 -1.42
N GLY A 17 -18.76 -6.73 -0.43
CA GLY A 17 -18.60 -7.12 0.97
C GLY A 17 -17.32 -7.88 1.27
N ILE A 18 -16.27 -7.71 0.44
CA ILE A 18 -14.97 -8.36 0.62
C ILE A 18 -13.93 -7.35 1.15
N PRO A 19 -12.97 -7.79 1.99
CA PRO A 19 -11.93 -6.90 2.49
C PRO A 19 -11.00 -6.46 1.36
N MET A 20 -10.61 -5.17 1.39
CA MET A 20 -9.55 -4.63 0.55
C MET A 20 -8.27 -4.51 1.36
N ILE A 21 -7.14 -4.90 0.77
CA ILE A 21 -5.80 -4.65 1.35
C ILE A 21 -5.13 -3.55 0.53
N LEU A 22 -4.85 -2.41 1.17
CA LEU A 22 -4.11 -1.30 0.56
C LEU A 22 -2.61 -1.50 0.75
N SER A 23 -1.86 -1.49 -0.34
CA SER A 23 -0.39 -1.57 -0.31
C SER A 23 0.24 -0.27 0.19
N THR A 24 1.36 -0.37 0.92
CA THR A 24 2.22 0.79 1.22
C THR A 24 2.70 1.50 -0.06
N ALA A 25 2.93 0.74 -1.14
CA ALA A 25 3.39 1.24 -2.43
C ALA A 25 2.23 1.59 -3.40
N ALA A 26 1.03 1.84 -2.88
CA ALA A 26 -0.11 2.27 -3.69
C ALA A 26 0.09 3.69 -4.24
N THR A 27 -0.56 3.99 -5.37
CA THR A 27 -0.50 5.31 -6.00
C THR A 27 -1.47 6.31 -5.40
N GLN A 28 -2.52 5.82 -4.72
CA GLN A 28 -3.54 6.63 -4.06
C GLN A 28 -3.26 6.74 -2.56
N THR A 29 -3.71 7.83 -1.94
CA THR A 29 -3.53 8.03 -0.51
C THR A 29 -4.44 7.15 0.32
N ILE A 30 -4.05 6.92 1.58
CA ILE A 30 -4.84 6.17 2.58
C ILE A 30 -6.27 6.75 2.70
N GLU A 31 -6.37 8.08 2.72
CA GLU A 31 -7.62 8.81 2.89
C GLU A 31 -8.54 8.65 1.66
N GLN A 32 -7.98 8.81 0.46
CA GLN A 32 -8.75 8.65 -0.79
C GLN A 32 -9.29 7.23 -0.95
N VAL A 33 -8.48 6.23 -0.62
CA VAL A 33 -8.92 4.82 -0.67
C VAL A 33 -9.96 4.54 0.39
N ALA A 34 -9.82 5.08 1.60
CA ALA A 34 -10.82 4.95 2.66
C ALA A 34 -12.15 5.58 2.26
N GLU A 35 -12.14 6.77 1.66
CA GLU A 35 -13.32 7.44 1.14
C GLU A 35 -14.02 6.61 0.05
N ALA A 36 -13.26 6.11 -0.93
CA ALA A 36 -13.81 5.28 -2.02
C ALA A 36 -14.33 3.91 -1.53
N ASN A 37 -13.79 3.38 -0.45
CA ASN A 37 -14.25 2.13 0.19
C ASN A 37 -15.44 2.36 1.14
N GLY A 38 -15.73 3.61 1.55
CA GLY A 38 -16.86 3.95 2.41
C GLY A 38 -16.85 3.20 3.73
N ASP A 39 -17.87 2.37 3.97
CA ASP A 39 -18.04 1.51 5.15
C ASP A 39 -17.48 0.08 4.96
N GLY A 40 -16.82 -0.19 3.84
CA GLY A 40 -16.23 -1.49 3.52
C GLY A 40 -15.09 -1.89 4.45
N LEU A 41 -14.82 -3.20 4.48
CA LEU A 41 -13.67 -3.74 5.22
C LEU A 41 -12.37 -3.36 4.53
N ARG A 42 -11.42 -2.80 5.28
CA ARG A 42 -10.11 -2.41 4.76
C ARG A 42 -8.98 -2.73 5.71
N TRP A 43 -7.90 -3.24 5.12
CA TRP A 43 -6.67 -3.64 5.76
C TRP A 43 -5.52 -2.88 5.13
N TYR A 44 -4.46 -2.65 5.88
CA TYR A 44 -3.27 -1.96 5.41
C TYR A 44 -2.10 -2.91 5.34
N GLN A 45 -1.41 -2.97 4.20
CA GLN A 45 -0.19 -3.77 4.04
C GLN A 45 1.02 -2.86 4.23
N LEU A 46 1.94 -3.29 5.10
CA LEU A 46 3.18 -2.61 5.43
C LEU A 46 4.38 -3.49 5.04
N TYR A 47 5.33 -2.90 4.35
CA TYR A 47 6.67 -3.46 4.26
C TYR A 47 7.43 -3.18 5.56
N TRP A 48 8.23 -4.15 6.05
CA TRP A 48 9.02 -3.94 7.26
C TRP A 48 9.96 -2.74 7.07
N PRO A 49 9.86 -1.70 7.91
CA PRO A 49 10.62 -0.47 7.72
C PRO A 49 12.10 -0.68 8.06
N ARG A 50 12.93 0.16 7.47
CA ARG A 50 14.31 0.32 7.96
C ARG A 50 14.30 1.15 9.25
N PRO A 51 15.32 1.04 10.11
CA PRO A 51 15.39 1.81 11.35
C PRO A 51 15.24 3.32 11.17
N GLN A 52 15.78 3.87 10.07
CA GLN A 52 15.68 5.30 9.77
C GLN A 52 14.27 5.75 9.30
N ASP A 53 13.40 4.83 8.93
CA ASP A 53 12.05 5.12 8.40
C ASP A 53 10.95 4.96 9.47
N GLU A 54 11.32 4.83 10.75
CA GLU A 54 10.40 4.57 11.84
C GLU A 54 9.34 5.67 11.99
N GLU A 55 9.73 6.94 11.90
CA GLU A 55 8.80 8.06 12.02
C GLU A 55 7.76 8.06 10.89
N ILE A 56 8.19 7.76 9.66
CA ILE A 56 7.29 7.66 8.50
C ILE A 56 6.32 6.51 8.72
N THR A 57 6.83 5.36 9.17
CA THR A 57 6.01 4.18 9.45
C THR A 57 4.96 4.47 10.51
N ILE A 58 5.32 5.10 11.61
CA ILE A 58 4.40 5.50 12.69
C ILE A 58 3.32 6.45 12.14
N SER A 59 3.70 7.41 11.29
CA SER A 59 2.77 8.34 10.65
C SER A 59 1.76 7.59 9.77
N LEU A 60 2.22 6.67 8.91
CA LEU A 60 1.37 5.87 8.05
C LEU A 60 0.38 5.00 8.85
N LEU A 61 0.85 4.35 9.91
CA LEU A 61 0.01 3.52 10.78
C LEU A 61 -1.05 4.32 11.52
N LYS A 62 -0.71 5.53 12.00
CA LYS A 62 -1.70 6.44 12.61
C LYS A 62 -2.78 6.84 11.61
N ARG A 63 -2.40 7.27 10.42
CA ARG A 63 -3.32 7.64 9.34
C ARG A 63 -4.22 6.46 8.94
N ALA A 64 -3.65 5.27 8.77
CA ALA A 64 -4.42 4.06 8.47
C ALA A 64 -5.46 3.77 9.57
N ARG A 65 -5.06 3.83 10.85
CA ARG A 65 -5.95 3.63 11.98
C ARG A 65 -7.09 4.67 12.02
N GLU A 66 -6.77 5.95 11.83
CA GLU A 66 -7.74 7.05 11.83
C GLU A 66 -8.74 6.93 10.68
N ASN A 67 -8.32 6.37 9.54
CA ASN A 67 -9.17 6.10 8.38
C ASN A 67 -9.84 4.72 8.40
N GLY A 68 -9.87 4.05 9.56
CA GLY A 68 -10.67 2.85 9.77
C GLY A 68 -10.10 1.56 9.19
N PHE A 69 -8.81 1.50 8.91
CA PHE A 69 -8.12 0.24 8.59
C PHE A 69 -8.02 -0.62 9.85
N LYS A 70 -8.57 -1.83 9.82
CA LYS A 70 -8.76 -2.67 11.01
C LYS A 70 -7.66 -3.70 11.22
N VAL A 71 -6.92 -4.04 10.17
CA VAL A 71 -5.88 -5.07 10.19
C VAL A 71 -4.62 -4.53 9.54
N LEU A 72 -3.47 -4.85 10.14
CA LEU A 72 -2.15 -4.62 9.58
C LEU A 72 -1.61 -5.94 9.03
N VAL A 73 -1.26 -5.95 7.75
CA VAL A 73 -0.60 -7.08 7.06
C VAL A 73 0.86 -6.71 6.86
N VAL A 74 1.77 -7.41 7.52
CA VAL A 74 3.21 -7.10 7.44
C VAL A 74 3.89 -8.06 6.48
N THR A 75 4.57 -7.51 5.47
CA THR A 75 5.39 -8.25 4.52
C THR A 75 6.82 -8.32 5.02
N LEU A 76 7.33 -9.53 5.29
CA LEU A 76 8.62 -9.76 5.95
C LEU A 76 9.73 -10.21 4.98
N ASP A 77 9.42 -10.63 3.77
CA ASP A 77 10.34 -11.23 2.80
C ASP A 77 10.95 -10.21 1.82
N THR A 78 11.22 -9.00 2.28
CA THR A 78 11.74 -7.90 1.46
C THR A 78 13.27 -7.72 1.55
N PHE A 79 14.00 -8.71 2.04
CA PHE A 79 15.47 -8.64 2.20
C PHE A 79 16.22 -8.51 0.88
N ASN A 80 15.67 -9.10 -0.19
CA ASN A 80 16.26 -9.07 -1.52
C ASN A 80 15.19 -9.01 -2.60
N LEU A 81 15.32 -7.99 -3.48
CA LEU A 81 14.50 -7.92 -4.68
C LEU A 81 15.13 -8.84 -5.74
N ALA A 82 14.39 -9.83 -6.23
CA ALA A 82 14.82 -10.65 -7.35
C ALA A 82 14.98 -9.79 -8.62
N TRP A 83 15.79 -10.25 -9.56
CA TRP A 83 15.93 -9.61 -10.87
C TRP A 83 14.59 -9.59 -11.61
N ARG A 84 14.11 -8.39 -11.92
CA ARG A 84 12.82 -8.16 -12.60
C ARG A 84 13.04 -7.23 -13.78
N PRO A 85 13.54 -7.72 -14.93
CA PRO A 85 13.93 -6.89 -16.07
C PRO A 85 12.77 -6.05 -16.63
N THR A 86 11.56 -6.61 -16.66
CA THR A 86 10.37 -5.91 -17.15
C THR A 86 9.98 -4.72 -16.25
N ASP A 87 9.98 -4.92 -14.93
CA ASP A 87 9.66 -3.87 -13.97
C ASP A 87 10.69 -2.73 -14.03
N VAL A 88 11.96 -3.08 -14.25
CA VAL A 88 13.06 -2.10 -14.37
C VAL A 88 12.92 -1.26 -15.62
N SER A 89 12.51 -1.86 -16.76
CA SER A 89 12.43 -1.17 -18.05
C SER A 89 11.16 -0.32 -18.20
N GLU A 90 10.02 -0.77 -17.66
CA GLU A 90 8.72 -0.13 -17.84
C GLU A 90 8.34 0.85 -16.73
N PHE A 91 8.86 0.64 -15.51
CA PHE A 91 8.51 1.44 -14.34
C PHE A 91 9.73 1.79 -13.47
N PRO A 92 10.68 2.59 -13.97
CA PRO A 92 11.90 2.93 -13.21
C PRO A 92 11.61 3.62 -11.86
N GLY A 93 10.46 4.31 -11.72
CA GLY A 93 10.04 4.96 -10.47
C GLY A 93 9.55 4.01 -9.39
N VAL A 94 8.95 2.87 -9.75
CA VAL A 94 8.45 1.88 -8.78
C VAL A 94 9.60 1.14 -8.10
N ILE A 95 10.68 0.91 -8.84
CA ILE A 95 11.88 0.26 -8.29
C ILE A 95 12.63 1.20 -7.36
N ASN A 96 12.69 2.48 -7.67
CA ASN A 96 13.28 3.46 -6.76
C ASN A 96 12.53 3.52 -5.42
N CYS A 97 11.20 3.44 -5.42
CA CYS A 97 10.43 3.34 -4.17
C CYS A 97 10.79 2.08 -3.36
N CYS A 98 10.99 0.93 -4.03
CA CYS A 98 11.40 -0.31 -3.35
C CYS A 98 12.91 -0.39 -3.09
N LEU A 99 13.76 0.29 -3.89
CA LEU A 99 15.22 0.34 -3.73
C LEU A 99 15.66 1.44 -2.76
N GLU A 100 14.97 2.57 -2.69
CA GLU A 100 15.18 3.59 -1.65
C GLU A 100 14.85 3.04 -0.25
N ILE A 101 14.03 2.00 -0.17
CA ILE A 101 13.86 1.20 1.04
C ILE A 101 15.12 0.36 1.37
N ARG A 102 16.17 0.29 0.50
CA ARG A 102 17.29 -0.66 0.61
C ARG A 102 18.70 -0.09 0.80
N HIS A 103 18.88 1.21 0.86
CA HIS A 103 20.23 1.79 1.09
C HIS A 103 20.30 2.60 2.37
#